data_a539c131f9fda7e44014e4b39ae5cac2
#
_entry.id   a539c131f9fda7e44014e4b39ae5cac2
#
_cell.length_a   1.000
_cell.length_b   1.000
_cell.length_c   1.000
_cell.angle_alpha   90.00
_cell.angle_beta   90.00
_cell.angle_gamma   90.00
#
_symmetry.space_group_name_H-M   'P 1'
#
loop_
_entity.id
_entity.type
_entity.pdbx_description
1 polymer ?
#
loop_
_entity_poly.entity_id
_entity_poly.type
_entity_poly.pdbx_seq_one_letter_code
_entity_poly.pdbx_strand_id
1 'polypeptide(L)'
;MSEPIALTDDNFSDEVLSAELPVLVDFWATWCGPCRMIAPIVQELSSEYEGKAKVCKLDVDTAQKTAAEFGIRSIPTLLIFKEGKVADQLIGAVPKQQITEKLDASLSN
;
A
#
# COMPACT_ATOMS: atom_id res chain seq x y z
N MET A 1 -17.33 1.99 -7.38
CA MET A 1 -16.52 1.71 -6.19
C MET A 1 -15.17 1.20 -6.62
N SER A 2 -14.13 1.69 -5.98
CA SER A 2 -12.77 1.26 -6.28
C SER A 2 -12.36 0.06 -5.46
N GLU A 3 -11.42 -0.71 -6.00
CA GLU A 3 -10.77 -1.78 -5.28
C GLU A 3 -9.27 -1.53 -5.28
N PRO A 4 -8.53 -2.03 -4.28
CA PRO A 4 -7.08 -1.90 -4.30
C PRO A 4 -6.51 -2.55 -5.56
N ILE A 5 -5.55 -1.88 -6.17
CA ILE A 5 -4.90 -2.38 -7.38
C ILE A 5 -3.96 -3.52 -6.98
N ALA A 6 -4.12 -4.67 -7.62
CA ALA A 6 -3.25 -5.82 -7.36
C ALA A 6 -1.93 -5.62 -8.10
N LEU A 7 -0.83 -5.53 -7.33
CA LEU A 7 0.49 -5.31 -7.90
C LEU A 7 1.21 -6.63 -8.16
N THR A 8 2.06 -6.61 -9.17
CA THR A 8 2.95 -7.71 -9.51
C THR A 8 4.35 -7.12 -9.67
N ASP A 9 5.36 -7.99 -9.76
CA ASP A 9 6.71 -7.50 -10.07
C ASP A 9 6.73 -6.76 -11.40
N ASP A 10 5.87 -7.14 -12.34
CA ASP A 10 5.87 -6.54 -13.68
C ASP A 10 5.20 -5.18 -13.72
N ASN A 11 4.11 -4.97 -12.94
CA ASN A 11 3.38 -3.70 -13.04
C ASN A 11 3.75 -2.68 -11.96
N PHE A 12 4.60 -3.05 -11.01
CA PHE A 12 4.91 -2.17 -9.89
C PHE A 12 5.48 -0.81 -10.33
N SER A 13 6.42 -0.83 -11.25
CA SER A 13 7.05 0.41 -11.72
C SER A 13 6.01 1.35 -12.32
N ASP A 14 5.15 0.85 -13.19
CA ASP A 14 4.16 1.69 -13.85
C ASP A 14 3.08 2.18 -12.89
N GLU A 15 2.61 1.30 -12.01
CA GLU A 15 1.51 1.64 -11.13
C GLU A 15 1.93 2.50 -9.94
N VAL A 16 3.16 2.31 -9.44
CA VAL A 16 3.60 2.96 -8.21
C VAL A 16 4.68 4.02 -8.47
N LEU A 17 5.78 3.61 -9.09
CA LEU A 17 6.93 4.51 -9.22
C LEU A 17 6.68 5.65 -10.20
N SER A 18 5.87 5.42 -11.22
CA SER A 18 5.52 6.43 -12.22
C SER A 18 4.24 7.17 -11.88
N ALA A 19 3.60 6.87 -10.77
CA ALA A 19 2.32 7.47 -10.42
C ALA A 19 2.48 8.94 -10.06
N GLU A 20 1.54 9.76 -10.51
CA GLU A 20 1.50 11.18 -10.18
C GLU A 20 0.88 11.42 -8.80
N LEU A 21 -0.04 10.57 -8.40
CA LEU A 21 -0.68 10.64 -7.10
C LEU A 21 0.15 9.88 -6.06
N PRO A 22 0.02 10.24 -4.77
CA PRO A 22 0.58 9.39 -3.71
C PRO A 22 -0.01 7.99 -3.80
N VAL A 23 0.77 6.99 -3.43
CA VAL A 23 0.37 5.58 -3.53
C VAL A 23 0.56 4.89 -2.19
N LEU A 24 -0.50 4.23 -1.72
CA LEU A 24 -0.44 3.38 -0.55
C LEU A 24 -0.33 1.93 -1.03
N VAL A 25 0.68 1.21 -0.56
CA VAL A 25 0.88 -0.20 -0.91
C VAL A 25 0.82 -1.06 0.33
N ASP A 26 -0.13 -1.99 0.36
CA ASP A 26 -0.30 -2.97 1.42
C ASP A 26 0.44 -4.26 1.03
N PHE A 27 1.56 -4.53 1.71
CA PHE A 27 2.31 -5.78 1.52
C PHE A 27 1.70 -6.84 2.43
N TRP A 28 1.17 -7.90 1.84
CA TRP A 28 0.38 -8.91 2.54
C TRP A 28 0.67 -10.32 2.02
N ALA A 29 0.12 -11.32 2.71
CA ALA A 29 0.18 -12.71 2.24
C ALA A 29 -1.12 -13.42 2.63
N THR A 30 -1.46 -14.47 1.89
CA THR A 30 -2.71 -15.21 2.12
C THR A 30 -2.75 -15.91 3.49
N TRP A 31 -1.58 -16.28 4.02
CA TRP A 31 -1.48 -17.00 5.29
C TRP A 31 -1.36 -16.07 6.49
N CYS A 32 -1.40 -14.79 6.29
CA CYS A 32 -1.14 -13.79 7.32
C CYS A 32 -2.44 -13.36 8.01
N GLY A 33 -2.61 -13.74 9.27
CA GLY A 33 -3.80 -13.38 10.05
C GLY A 33 -3.98 -11.88 10.21
N PRO A 34 -2.95 -11.15 10.70
CA PRO A 34 -3.06 -9.68 10.84
C PRO A 34 -3.36 -8.97 9.53
N CYS A 35 -2.90 -9.51 8.40
CA CYS A 35 -3.19 -8.93 7.09
C CYS A 35 -4.69 -8.92 6.80
N ARG A 36 -5.39 -9.96 7.26
CA ARG A 36 -6.84 -10.06 7.06
C ARG A 36 -7.59 -9.02 7.87
N MET A 37 -7.00 -8.54 8.96
CA MET A 37 -7.64 -7.53 9.80
C MET A 37 -7.64 -6.17 9.12
N ILE A 38 -6.60 -5.85 8.36
CA ILE A 38 -6.56 -4.55 7.67
C ILE A 38 -7.09 -4.60 6.25
N ALA A 39 -7.32 -5.78 5.68
CA ALA A 39 -7.83 -5.87 4.31
C ALA A 39 -9.12 -5.07 4.09
N PRO A 40 -10.13 -5.15 4.99
CA PRO A 40 -11.32 -4.32 4.83
C PRO A 40 -11.03 -2.82 4.89
N ILE A 41 -10.05 -2.43 5.71
CA ILE A 41 -9.66 -1.03 5.84
C ILE A 41 -9.03 -0.54 4.53
N VAL A 42 -8.16 -1.35 3.96
CA VAL A 42 -7.50 -1.02 2.69
C VAL A 42 -8.54 -0.90 1.58
N GLN A 43 -9.54 -1.79 1.59
CA GLN A 43 -10.66 -1.74 0.66
C GLN A 43 -11.43 -0.43 0.80
N GLU A 44 -11.73 -0.03 2.03
CA GLU A 44 -12.43 1.24 2.29
C GLU A 44 -11.62 2.42 1.79
N LEU A 45 -10.31 2.40 2.05
CA LEU A 45 -9.43 3.49 1.64
C LEU A 45 -9.39 3.65 0.13
N SER A 46 -9.44 2.53 -0.61
CA SER A 46 -9.42 2.61 -2.07
C SER A 46 -10.62 3.39 -2.61
N SER A 47 -11.76 3.29 -1.95
CA SER A 47 -12.94 4.05 -2.33
C SER A 47 -12.88 5.50 -1.83
N GLU A 48 -12.46 5.67 -0.57
CA GLU A 48 -12.43 7.00 0.06
C GLU A 48 -11.43 7.94 -0.59
N TYR A 49 -10.32 7.40 -1.07
CA TYR A 49 -9.23 8.20 -1.66
C TYR A 49 -9.22 8.17 -3.17
N GLU A 50 -10.27 7.67 -3.78
CA GLU A 50 -10.36 7.63 -5.24
C GLU A 50 -10.15 9.02 -5.83
N GLY A 51 -9.21 9.13 -6.77
CA GLY A 51 -8.87 10.43 -7.38
C GLY A 51 -7.85 11.24 -6.58
N LYS A 52 -7.56 10.86 -5.34
CA LYS A 52 -6.62 11.61 -4.48
C LYS A 52 -5.33 10.83 -4.24
N ALA A 53 -5.44 9.53 -4.06
CA ALA A 53 -4.31 8.64 -3.85
C ALA A 53 -4.66 7.29 -4.46
N LYS A 54 -3.64 6.58 -4.92
CA LYS A 54 -3.82 5.21 -5.39
C LYS A 54 -3.67 4.27 -4.21
N VAL A 55 -4.53 3.27 -4.11
CA VAL A 55 -4.45 2.26 -3.06
C VAL A 55 -4.20 0.92 -3.73
N CYS A 56 -3.11 0.29 -3.35
CA CYS A 56 -2.63 -0.94 -3.98
C CYS A 56 -2.37 -2.01 -2.93
N LYS A 57 -2.33 -3.26 -3.39
CA LYS A 57 -1.95 -4.38 -2.55
C LYS A 57 -0.95 -5.24 -3.30
N LEU A 58 0.00 -5.81 -2.56
CA LEU A 58 1.07 -6.61 -3.13
C LEU A 58 1.25 -7.88 -2.30
N ASP A 59 1.00 -9.02 -2.93
CA ASP A 59 1.19 -10.33 -2.30
C ASP A 59 2.68 -10.65 -2.33
N VAL A 60 3.30 -10.73 -1.14
CA VAL A 60 4.76 -10.94 -1.06
C VAL A 60 5.19 -12.30 -1.58
N ASP A 61 4.29 -13.26 -1.66
CA ASP A 61 4.63 -14.59 -2.19
C ASP A 61 4.65 -14.61 -3.71
N THR A 62 3.85 -13.77 -4.36
CA THR A 62 3.80 -13.72 -5.83
C THR A 62 4.68 -12.62 -6.39
N ALA A 63 4.90 -11.52 -5.67
CA ALA A 63 5.75 -10.42 -6.11
C ALA A 63 7.00 -10.35 -5.22
N GLN A 64 7.78 -11.43 -5.23
CA GLN A 64 8.92 -11.59 -4.34
C GLN A 64 10.04 -10.58 -4.59
N LYS A 65 10.28 -10.23 -5.85
CA LYS A 65 11.35 -9.30 -6.18
C LYS A 65 11.09 -7.92 -5.60
N THR A 66 9.85 -7.44 -5.75
CA THR A 66 9.48 -6.13 -5.25
C THR A 66 9.51 -6.11 -3.71
N ALA A 67 8.99 -7.15 -3.07
CA ALA A 67 9.01 -7.23 -1.61
C ALA A 67 10.45 -7.21 -1.09
N ALA A 68 11.36 -7.93 -1.75
CA ALA A 68 12.77 -7.96 -1.35
C ALA A 68 13.43 -6.60 -1.59
N GLU A 69 13.08 -5.93 -2.68
CA GLU A 69 13.66 -4.64 -3.02
C GLU A 69 13.40 -3.60 -1.92
N PHE A 70 12.23 -3.64 -1.31
CA PHE A 70 11.88 -2.68 -0.26
C PHE A 70 12.13 -3.24 1.14
N GLY A 71 12.80 -4.38 1.24
CA GLY A 71 13.20 -4.95 2.52
C GLY A 71 12.05 -5.34 3.42
N ILE A 72 10.95 -5.81 2.85
CA ILE A 72 9.77 -6.19 3.61
C ILE A 72 10.06 -7.45 4.41
N ARG A 73 10.06 -7.34 5.75
CA ARG A 73 10.35 -8.44 6.66
C ARG A 73 9.15 -8.83 7.50
N SER A 74 8.30 -7.88 7.77
CA SER A 74 7.10 -8.09 8.57
C SER A 74 5.88 -7.76 7.73
N ILE A 75 4.80 -8.50 7.89
CA ILE A 75 3.55 -8.22 7.21
C ILE A 75 2.41 -8.23 8.21
N PRO A 76 1.43 -7.35 8.02
CA PRO A 76 1.35 -6.38 6.94
C PRO A 76 2.31 -5.22 7.14
N THR A 77 2.86 -4.71 6.05
CA THR A 77 3.59 -3.45 6.03
C THR A 77 2.92 -2.57 5.00
N LEU A 78 2.63 -1.34 5.38
CA LEU A 78 2.07 -0.36 4.47
C LEU A 78 3.14 0.66 4.15
N LEU A 79 3.43 0.85 2.87
CA LEU A 79 4.33 1.90 2.43
C LEU A 79 3.54 2.95 1.68
N ILE A 80 3.87 4.22 1.92
CA ILE A 80 3.30 5.32 1.17
C ILE A 80 4.40 5.87 0.27
N PHE A 81 4.12 5.87 -1.03
CA PHE A 81 5.04 6.39 -2.03
C PHE A 81 4.58 7.76 -2.49
N LYS A 82 5.53 8.64 -2.71
CA LYS A 82 5.26 9.95 -3.28
C LYS A 82 6.39 10.28 -4.25
N GLU A 83 6.00 10.58 -5.49
CA GLU A 83 6.96 10.90 -6.55
C GLU A 83 8.02 9.81 -6.72
N GLY A 84 7.57 8.56 -6.66
CA GLY A 84 8.43 7.41 -6.90
C GLY A 84 9.30 7.00 -5.71
N LYS A 85 9.12 7.61 -4.55
CA LYS A 85 9.95 7.33 -3.37
C LYS A 85 9.09 7.00 -2.17
N VAL A 86 9.64 6.18 -1.26
CA VAL A 86 8.96 5.87 0.00
C VAL A 86 8.94 7.12 0.86
N ALA A 87 7.75 7.61 1.16
CA ALA A 87 7.56 8.81 1.99
C ALA A 87 7.28 8.46 3.43
N ASP A 88 6.62 7.32 3.69
CA ASP A 88 6.25 6.92 5.05
C ASP A 88 5.99 5.42 5.10
N GLN A 89 5.93 4.87 6.32
CA GLN A 89 5.62 3.45 6.49
C GLN A 89 4.83 3.21 7.78
N LEU A 90 4.07 2.12 7.78
CA LEU A 90 3.36 1.62 8.95
C LEU A 90 3.53 0.11 8.97
N ILE A 91 3.86 -0.44 10.13
CA ILE A 91 4.09 -1.88 10.29
C ILE A 91 3.04 -2.45 11.23
N GLY A 92 2.44 -3.57 10.80
CA GLY A 92 1.45 -4.27 11.58
C GLY A 92 0.02 -3.84 11.26
N ALA A 93 -0.93 -4.49 11.94
CA ALA A 93 -2.35 -4.20 11.75
C ALA A 93 -2.74 -2.95 12.56
N VAL A 94 -2.32 -1.80 12.08
CA VAL A 94 -2.57 -0.52 12.76
C VAL A 94 -4.02 -0.06 12.55
N PRO A 95 -4.54 0.79 13.46
CA PRO A 95 -5.88 1.35 13.27
C PRO A 95 -5.97 2.22 12.01
N LYS A 96 -7.15 2.26 11.42
CA LYS A 96 -7.39 3.04 10.20
C LYS A 96 -6.95 4.50 10.34
N GLN A 97 -7.19 5.09 11.51
CA GLN A 97 -6.83 6.50 11.76
C GLN A 97 -5.35 6.77 11.54
N GLN A 98 -4.48 5.85 11.96
CA GLN A 98 -3.04 6.01 11.75
C GLN A 98 -2.69 6.01 10.27
N ILE A 99 -3.39 5.19 9.49
CA ILE A 99 -3.16 5.14 8.05
C ILE A 99 -3.63 6.44 7.40
N THR A 100 -4.83 6.90 7.75
CA THR A 100 -5.37 8.11 7.14
C THR A 100 -4.54 9.33 7.51
N GLU A 101 -4.02 9.42 8.73
CA GLU A 101 -3.16 10.54 9.13
C GLU A 101 -1.94 10.64 8.22
N LYS A 102 -1.26 9.50 7.98
CA LYS A 102 -0.07 9.51 7.16
C LYS A 102 -0.39 9.69 5.68
N LEU A 103 -1.48 9.10 5.23
CA LEU A 103 -1.89 9.24 3.84
C LEU A 103 -2.30 10.68 3.55
N ASP A 104 -3.06 11.30 4.46
CA ASP A 104 -3.45 12.70 4.31
C ASP A 104 -2.24 13.62 4.32
N ALA A 105 -1.24 13.32 5.14
CA ALA A 105 0.00 14.10 5.15
C ALA A 105 0.71 14.03 3.80
N SER A 106 0.62 12.89 3.10
CA SER A 106 1.26 12.73 1.80
C SER A 106 0.55 13.54 0.71
N LEU A 107 -0.71 13.91 0.93
CA LEU A 107 -1.47 14.72 -0.03
C LEU A 107 -1.11 16.20 0.08
N SER A 108 -0.47 16.59 1.18
CA SER A 108 -0.02 17.97 1.38
C SER A 108 1.34 18.16 0.73
N ASN A 109 1.63 19.38 0.33
CA ASN A 109 2.93 19.69 -0.27
C ASN A 109 3.99 19.88 0.79
#